data_d595fc66694e5fd04b09256b6226b477
#
_entry.id   d595fc66694e5fd04b09256b6226b477
#
_cell.length_a   1.000
_cell.length_b   1.000
_cell.length_c   1.000
_cell.angle_alpha   90.00
_cell.angle_beta   90.00
_cell.angle_gamma   90.00
#
_symmetry.space_group_name_H-M   'P 1'
#
loop_
_entity.id
_entity.type
_entity.pdbx_description
1 polymer ?
#
loop_
_entity_poly.entity_id
_entity_poly.type
_entity_poly.pdbx_seq_one_letter_code
_entity_poly.pdbx_strand_id
1 'polypeptide(L)'
;MLKLLEAIFAGKCATENIDNTGHPQMRGQLQCNGACTGCGACAAACPVQALSMVGGKPSIDYKKCIFCGKCVEACAAKALCHSNKEVLAEILVDSQAEVCEAVTAKLGRSLHVRHVDAGSCNACDFEMGATSNPVYDLHRYGIAFVASPRHADMIMVTGVVTRNLEQALRVTYAAMPEPRLVMACGACAVSYTHLRAHET
;
A
#
# COMPACT_ATOMS: atom_id res chain seq x y z
N MET A 1 -22.97 19.97 13.73
CA MET A 1 -24.18 19.36 13.13
C MET A 1 -24.62 20.07 11.85
N LEU A 2 -24.77 21.41 11.81
CA LEU A 2 -25.18 22.14 10.59
C LEU A 2 -24.27 21.86 9.36
N LYS A 3 -22.95 21.89 9.51
CA LYS A 3 -22.01 21.64 8.41
C LYS A 3 -22.13 20.25 7.77
N LEU A 4 -22.51 19.24 8.56
CA LEU A 4 -22.73 17.89 8.06
C LEU A 4 -24.00 17.82 7.19
N LEU A 5 -25.06 18.48 7.63
CA LEU A 5 -26.30 18.57 6.87
C LEU A 5 -26.11 19.36 5.56
N GLU A 6 -25.37 20.46 5.61
CA GLU A 6 -25.00 21.22 4.41
C GLU A 6 -24.20 20.37 3.41
N ALA A 7 -23.27 19.53 3.87
CA ALA A 7 -22.52 18.65 3.01
C ALA A 7 -23.39 17.56 2.36
N ILE A 8 -24.35 17.00 3.10
CA ILE A 8 -25.30 16.00 2.60
C ILE A 8 -26.22 16.61 1.53
N PHE A 9 -26.77 17.81 1.79
CA PHE A 9 -27.69 18.48 0.86
C PHE A 9 -26.97 19.11 -0.34
N ALA A 10 -25.70 19.47 -0.22
CA ALA A 10 -24.91 20.00 -1.32
C ALA A 10 -24.42 18.93 -2.31
N GLY A 11 -24.69 17.64 -2.07
CA GLY A 11 -24.23 16.54 -2.91
C GLY A 11 -22.70 16.46 -3.01
N LYS A 12 -21.96 17.07 -2.08
CA LYS A 12 -20.51 17.02 -2.06
C LYS A 12 -20.04 15.65 -1.64
N CYS A 13 -19.17 15.06 -2.45
CA CYS A 13 -18.51 13.82 -2.10
C CYS A 13 -17.68 14.01 -0.82
N ALA A 14 -17.91 13.18 0.19
CA ALA A 14 -17.17 13.22 1.45
C ALA A 14 -15.79 12.58 1.35
N THR A 15 -15.53 11.80 0.29
CA THR A 15 -14.23 11.17 0.05
C THR A 15 -13.29 12.10 -0.71
N GLU A 16 -12.05 12.17 -0.28
CA GLU A 16 -11.01 12.88 -1.00
C GLU A 16 -10.47 12.04 -2.16
N ASN A 17 -9.96 12.72 -3.19
CA ASN A 17 -9.32 12.03 -4.29
C ASN A 17 -7.86 11.72 -3.90
N ILE A 18 -7.45 10.47 -4.07
CA ILE A 18 -6.09 9.97 -3.75
C ILE A 18 -4.99 10.78 -4.47
N ASP A 19 -5.29 11.31 -5.65
CA ASP A 19 -4.32 12.04 -6.47
C ASP A 19 -3.97 13.44 -5.92
N ASN A 20 -4.73 13.98 -4.96
CA ASN A 20 -4.67 15.40 -4.64
C ASN A 20 -3.98 15.77 -3.33
N THR A 21 -3.76 14.87 -2.39
CA THR A 21 -3.38 15.31 -1.03
C THR A 21 -2.58 14.28 -0.25
N GLY A 22 -1.34 14.06 -0.64
CA GLY A 22 -0.40 13.43 0.29
C GLY A 22 -0.20 14.32 1.52
N HIS A 23 -0.30 13.76 2.72
CA HIS A 23 -0.02 14.48 3.96
C HIS A 23 1.43 15.01 3.92
N PRO A 24 1.73 16.25 4.36
CA PRO A 24 3.07 16.83 4.31
C PRO A 24 4.16 16.00 5.00
N GLN A 25 3.79 15.18 5.99
CA GLN A 25 4.71 14.30 6.71
C GLN A 25 4.81 12.90 6.09
N MET A 26 4.06 12.62 5.03
CA MET A 26 4.10 11.34 4.37
C MET A 26 5.38 11.19 3.55
N ARG A 27 6.02 10.02 3.65
CA ARG A 27 7.17 9.66 2.84
C ARG A 27 6.69 8.86 1.63
N GLY A 28 6.31 9.59 0.57
CA GLY A 28 5.93 8.99 -0.71
C GLY A 28 7.15 8.65 -1.58
N GLN A 29 6.94 8.53 -2.88
CA GLN A 29 8.00 8.22 -3.84
C GLN A 29 9.20 9.15 -3.71
N LEU A 30 10.39 8.58 -3.84
CA LEU A 30 11.63 9.37 -3.94
C LEU A 30 11.72 10.02 -5.32
N GLN A 31 11.97 11.31 -5.31
CA GLN A 31 12.21 12.10 -6.51
C GLN A 31 13.64 12.62 -6.51
N CYS A 32 14.27 12.56 -7.68
CA CYS A 32 15.59 13.12 -7.90
C CYS A 32 15.47 14.37 -8.80
N ASN A 33 15.90 15.51 -8.30
CA ASN A 33 15.94 16.76 -9.07
C ASN A 33 17.23 16.85 -9.91
N GLY A 34 17.34 17.92 -10.70
CA GLY A 34 18.48 18.17 -11.58
C GLY A 34 19.82 18.45 -10.88
N ALA A 35 19.84 18.62 -9.55
CA ALA A 35 21.06 18.90 -8.80
C ALA A 35 21.86 17.63 -8.44
N CYS A 36 21.44 16.44 -8.90
CA CYS A 36 22.16 15.21 -8.66
C CYS A 36 23.52 15.18 -9.35
N THR A 37 24.57 14.99 -8.55
CA THR A 37 25.97 14.90 -9.03
C THR A 37 26.42 13.49 -9.38
N GLY A 38 25.57 12.48 -9.20
CA GLY A 38 25.93 11.07 -9.43
C GLY A 38 26.90 10.46 -8.43
N CYS A 39 27.09 11.07 -7.26
CA CYS A 39 28.13 10.69 -6.28
C CYS A 39 27.91 9.31 -5.62
N GLY A 40 26.74 8.70 -5.73
CA GLY A 40 26.45 7.37 -5.14
C GLY A 40 26.24 7.31 -3.63
N ALA A 41 26.36 8.42 -2.91
CA ALA A 41 26.21 8.45 -1.44
C ALA A 41 24.85 7.91 -0.96
N CYS A 42 23.78 8.16 -1.71
CA CYS A 42 22.44 7.67 -1.43
C CYS A 42 22.34 6.13 -1.54
N ALA A 43 23.02 5.53 -2.51
CA ALA A 43 23.07 4.07 -2.67
C ALA A 43 23.87 3.43 -1.54
N ALA A 44 25.02 4.01 -1.18
CA ALA A 44 25.85 3.53 -0.06
C ALA A 44 25.16 3.63 1.30
N ALA A 45 24.31 4.64 1.51
CA ALA A 45 23.58 4.85 2.76
C ALA A 45 22.31 3.95 2.87
N CYS A 46 21.93 3.23 1.81
CA CYS A 46 20.68 2.45 1.81
C CYS A 46 20.87 1.13 2.56
N PRO A 47 20.19 0.92 3.73
CA PRO A 47 20.40 -0.27 4.55
C PRO A 47 19.88 -1.56 3.90
N VAL A 48 18.93 -1.45 2.95
CA VAL A 48 18.32 -2.58 2.25
C VAL A 48 18.74 -2.66 0.79
N GLN A 49 19.75 -1.87 0.38
CA GLN A 49 20.29 -1.85 -0.98
C GLN A 49 19.21 -1.69 -2.06
N ALA A 50 18.19 -0.88 -1.77
CA ALA A 50 17.11 -0.58 -2.70
C ALA A 50 17.48 0.49 -3.74
N LEU A 51 18.66 1.12 -3.63
CA LEU A 51 19.14 2.16 -4.52
C LEU A 51 20.36 1.67 -5.30
N SER A 52 20.32 1.86 -6.61
CA SER A 52 21.44 1.63 -7.52
C SER A 52 21.69 2.89 -8.35
N MET A 53 22.91 3.03 -8.88
CA MET A 53 23.23 4.14 -9.78
C MET A 53 23.16 3.66 -11.22
N VAL A 54 22.26 4.22 -12.02
CA VAL A 54 22.07 3.91 -13.43
C VAL A 54 22.25 5.20 -14.24
N GLY A 55 23.21 5.24 -15.15
CA GLY A 55 23.47 6.42 -15.95
C GLY A 55 23.78 7.70 -15.14
N GLY A 56 24.43 7.54 -13.96
CA GLY A 56 24.75 8.66 -13.07
C GLY A 56 23.57 9.20 -12.25
N LYS A 57 22.41 8.54 -12.31
CA LYS A 57 21.22 8.88 -11.52
C LYS A 57 20.82 7.74 -10.61
N PRO A 58 20.22 8.01 -9.44
CA PRO A 58 19.71 6.98 -8.56
C PRO A 58 18.47 6.32 -9.17
N SER A 59 18.50 5.00 -9.25
CA SER A 59 17.35 4.15 -9.57
C SER A 59 16.91 3.41 -8.33
N ILE A 60 15.60 3.36 -8.08
CA ILE A 60 15.03 2.86 -6.83
C ILE A 60 14.20 1.61 -7.10
N ASP A 61 14.55 0.54 -6.39
CA ASP A 61 13.73 -0.67 -6.34
C ASP A 61 12.73 -0.57 -5.18
N TYR A 62 11.50 -0.18 -5.49
CA TYR A 62 10.44 -0.02 -4.48
C TYR A 62 10.01 -1.34 -3.83
N LYS A 63 10.34 -2.50 -4.41
CA LYS A 63 10.11 -3.81 -3.78
C LYS A 63 11.01 -4.05 -2.57
N LYS A 64 12.14 -3.33 -2.48
CA LYS A 64 13.08 -3.40 -1.36
C LYS A 64 13.04 -2.17 -0.46
N CYS A 65 12.53 -1.04 -0.95
CA CYS A 65 12.57 0.23 -0.24
C CYS A 65 11.64 0.20 0.99
N ILE A 66 12.20 0.52 2.16
CA ILE A 66 11.46 0.64 3.43
C ILE A 66 11.13 2.09 3.81
N PHE A 67 11.26 3.03 2.90
CA PHE A 67 10.94 4.46 3.09
C PHE A 67 11.59 5.11 4.31
N CYS A 68 12.76 4.64 4.76
CA CYS A 68 13.46 5.13 5.96
C CYS A 68 14.01 6.56 5.85
N GLY A 69 14.18 7.09 4.63
CA GLY A 69 14.68 8.44 4.38
C GLY A 69 16.20 8.64 4.46
N LYS A 70 16.98 7.63 4.84
CA LYS A 70 18.45 7.75 4.98
C LYS A 70 19.16 8.22 3.70
N CYS A 71 18.65 7.86 2.53
CA CYS A 71 19.20 8.30 1.24
C CYS A 71 18.99 9.81 1.01
N VAL A 72 17.91 10.37 1.52
CA VAL A 72 17.63 11.82 1.47
C VAL A 72 18.57 12.57 2.40
N GLU A 73 18.76 12.05 3.63
CA GLU A 73 19.67 12.62 4.62
C GLU A 73 21.13 12.58 4.17
N ALA A 74 21.53 11.50 3.51
CA ALA A 74 22.89 11.33 2.98
C ALA A 74 23.20 12.16 1.74
N CYS A 75 22.20 12.79 1.12
CA CYS A 75 22.36 13.56 -0.10
C CYS A 75 22.87 14.97 0.19
N ALA A 76 24.18 15.20 0.13
CA ALA A 76 24.78 16.52 0.35
C ALA A 76 24.28 17.58 -0.64
N ALA A 77 24.00 17.20 -1.88
CA ALA A 77 23.44 18.06 -2.91
C ALA A 77 21.95 18.36 -2.73
N LYS A 78 21.28 17.75 -1.73
CA LYS A 78 19.83 17.83 -1.51
C LYS A 78 19.00 17.55 -2.79
N ALA A 79 19.54 16.65 -3.62
CA ALA A 79 18.95 16.31 -4.90
C ALA A 79 17.81 15.26 -4.75
N LEU A 80 17.76 14.56 -3.63
CA LEU A 80 16.70 13.59 -3.31
C LEU A 80 15.71 14.20 -2.33
N CYS A 81 14.42 14.01 -2.62
CA CYS A 81 13.33 14.35 -1.71
C CYS A 81 12.22 13.31 -1.80
N HIS A 82 11.41 13.23 -0.76
CA HIS A 82 10.16 12.48 -0.81
C HIS A 82 9.07 13.33 -1.48
N SER A 83 8.31 12.74 -2.37
CA SER A 83 7.11 13.36 -2.93
C SER A 83 5.92 13.05 -2.02
N ASN A 84 4.87 13.86 -2.15
CA ASN A 84 3.59 13.59 -1.49
C ASN A 84 2.73 12.58 -2.29
N LYS A 85 3.29 11.94 -3.34
CA LYS A 85 2.55 10.98 -4.15
C LYS A 85 2.46 9.65 -3.42
N GLU A 86 1.24 9.21 -3.19
CA GLU A 86 0.90 7.99 -2.46
C GLU A 86 0.87 6.75 -3.35
N VAL A 87 0.81 6.93 -4.66
CA VAL A 87 0.68 5.81 -5.62
C VAL A 87 2.01 5.07 -5.72
N LEU A 88 2.17 4.08 -4.84
CA LEU A 88 3.34 3.19 -4.76
C LEU A 88 3.00 1.75 -5.12
N ALA A 89 1.70 1.46 -5.32
CA ALA A 89 1.23 0.14 -5.73
C ALA A 89 1.34 -0.02 -7.24
N GLU A 90 1.85 -1.13 -7.69
CA GLU A 90 1.91 -1.53 -9.09
C GLU A 90 1.12 -2.83 -9.27
N ILE A 91 0.20 -2.85 -10.22
CA ILE A 91 -0.55 -4.06 -10.56
C ILE A 91 0.30 -4.86 -11.55
N LEU A 92 0.80 -6.01 -11.11
CA LEU A 92 1.63 -6.90 -11.91
C LEU A 92 0.78 -7.89 -12.73
N VAL A 93 -0.08 -7.37 -13.62
CA VAL A 93 -0.91 -8.18 -14.52
C VAL A 93 -0.79 -7.64 -15.94
N ASP A 94 -0.75 -8.51 -16.90
CA ASP A 94 -0.62 -8.14 -18.33
C ASP A 94 -1.82 -7.34 -18.87
N SER A 95 -2.95 -7.35 -18.15
CA SER A 95 -4.20 -6.63 -18.49
C SER A 95 -4.54 -5.51 -17.49
N GLN A 96 -3.56 -4.70 -17.09
CA GLN A 96 -3.74 -3.65 -16.07
C GLN A 96 -4.92 -2.71 -16.35
N ALA A 97 -5.09 -2.27 -17.59
CA ALA A 97 -6.15 -1.34 -17.96
C ALA A 97 -7.55 -1.96 -17.77
N GLU A 98 -7.76 -3.19 -18.24
CA GLU A 98 -9.03 -3.89 -18.11
C GLU A 98 -9.42 -4.19 -16.66
N VAL A 99 -8.45 -4.58 -15.83
CA VAL A 99 -8.68 -4.82 -14.40
C VAL A 99 -9.03 -3.52 -13.68
N CYS A 100 -8.29 -2.43 -13.94
CA CYS A 100 -8.57 -1.13 -13.34
C CYS A 100 -9.95 -0.60 -13.75
N GLU A 101 -10.32 -0.70 -15.01
CA GLU A 101 -11.63 -0.28 -15.51
C GLU A 101 -12.76 -1.09 -14.87
N ALA A 102 -12.64 -2.42 -14.82
CA ALA A 102 -13.64 -3.30 -14.20
C ALA A 102 -13.80 -3.03 -12.70
N VAL A 103 -12.69 -2.83 -12.00
CA VAL A 103 -12.68 -2.49 -10.57
C VAL A 103 -13.33 -1.12 -10.34
N THR A 104 -12.92 -0.10 -11.08
CA THR A 104 -13.45 1.26 -10.93
C THR A 104 -14.93 1.33 -11.30
N ALA A 105 -15.35 0.66 -12.36
CA ALA A 105 -16.75 0.62 -12.79
C ALA A 105 -17.67 -0.02 -11.74
N LYS A 106 -17.18 -1.03 -11.01
CA LYS A 106 -17.97 -1.74 -10.01
C LYS A 106 -17.91 -1.15 -8.61
N LEU A 107 -16.74 -0.73 -8.15
CA LEU A 107 -16.53 -0.20 -6.79
C LEU A 107 -16.82 1.29 -6.68
N GLY A 108 -16.81 2.01 -7.79
CA GLY A 108 -16.95 3.46 -7.75
C GLY A 108 -15.85 4.12 -6.92
N ARG A 109 -16.23 4.71 -5.78
CA ARG A 109 -15.31 5.47 -4.91
C ARG A 109 -15.02 4.80 -3.57
N SER A 110 -15.59 3.65 -3.28
CA SER A 110 -15.39 2.96 -2.00
C SER A 110 -14.81 1.58 -2.21
N LEU A 111 -13.92 1.18 -1.30
CA LEU A 111 -13.30 -0.13 -1.27
C LEU A 111 -13.44 -0.71 0.15
N HIS A 112 -14.15 -1.82 0.28
CA HIS A 112 -14.29 -2.54 1.52
C HIS A 112 -13.32 -3.69 1.59
N VAL A 113 -12.46 -3.68 2.59
CA VAL A 113 -11.37 -4.65 2.74
C VAL A 113 -11.65 -5.59 3.89
N ARG A 114 -11.64 -6.89 3.63
CA ARG A 114 -11.59 -7.93 4.68
C ARG A 114 -10.15 -8.33 4.90
N HIS A 115 -9.59 -7.98 6.04
CA HIS A 115 -8.29 -8.47 6.46
C HIS A 115 -8.38 -9.88 7.03
N VAL A 116 -7.45 -10.75 6.64
CA VAL A 116 -7.27 -12.10 7.18
C VAL A 116 -5.81 -12.29 7.53
N ASP A 117 -5.55 -12.40 8.84
CA ASP A 117 -4.27 -12.89 9.34
C ASP A 117 -4.21 -14.41 9.14
N ALA A 118 -3.28 -14.83 8.30
CA ALA A 118 -3.08 -16.24 7.96
C ALA A 118 -1.79 -16.82 8.60
N GLY A 119 -1.41 -16.30 9.76
CA GLY A 119 -0.20 -16.69 10.49
C GLY A 119 0.92 -15.68 10.36
N SER A 120 0.63 -14.43 10.70
CA SER A 120 1.58 -13.32 10.69
C SER A 120 2.35 -13.21 12.02
N CYS A 121 3.41 -12.41 12.01
CA CYS A 121 4.10 -11.96 13.22
C CYS A 121 3.50 -10.66 13.79
N ASN A 122 2.32 -10.24 13.33
CA ASN A 122 1.60 -9.01 13.63
C ASN A 122 2.26 -7.72 13.13
N ALA A 123 3.46 -7.73 12.54
CA ALA A 123 4.09 -6.50 12.06
C ALA A 123 3.24 -5.80 10.99
N CYS A 124 2.76 -6.54 9.99
CA CYS A 124 1.87 -6.01 8.97
C CYS A 124 0.53 -5.54 9.54
N ASP A 125 0.00 -6.24 10.56
CA ASP A 125 -1.28 -5.91 11.19
C ASP A 125 -1.20 -4.58 11.96
N PHE A 126 -0.09 -4.34 12.65
CA PHE A 126 0.17 -3.05 13.31
C PHE A 126 0.29 -1.91 12.30
N GLU A 127 1.00 -2.12 11.19
CA GLU A 127 1.12 -1.11 10.13
C GLU A 127 -0.23 -0.83 9.47
N MET A 128 -1.04 -1.86 9.20
CA MET A 128 -2.40 -1.68 8.69
C MET A 128 -3.29 -0.92 9.69
N GLY A 129 -3.21 -1.27 10.98
CA GLY A 129 -3.92 -0.53 12.02
C GLY A 129 -3.53 0.94 12.07
N ALA A 130 -2.25 1.24 11.83
CA ALA A 130 -1.74 2.61 11.77
C ALA A 130 -2.33 3.42 10.58
N THR A 131 -2.81 2.78 9.52
CA THR A 131 -3.45 3.49 8.39
C THR A 131 -4.75 4.22 8.77
N SER A 132 -5.37 3.83 9.89
CA SER A 132 -6.57 4.48 10.43
C SER A 132 -6.28 5.67 11.34
N ASN A 133 -4.99 6.02 11.55
CA ASN A 133 -4.62 7.17 12.37
C ASN A 133 -4.93 8.50 11.67
N PRO A 134 -4.95 9.64 12.39
CA PRO A 134 -5.30 10.95 11.81
C PRO A 134 -4.35 11.44 10.71
N VAL A 135 -3.13 10.89 10.60
CA VAL A 135 -2.16 11.28 9.57
C VAL A 135 -2.49 10.64 8.23
N TYR A 136 -2.76 9.34 8.24
CA TYR A 136 -3.06 8.59 7.01
C TYR A 136 -4.55 8.60 6.68
N ASP A 137 -5.41 8.45 7.70
CA ASP A 137 -6.87 8.53 7.63
C ASP A 137 -7.47 7.85 6.38
N LEU A 138 -7.27 6.53 6.31
CA LEU A 138 -7.65 5.72 5.16
C LEU A 138 -9.13 5.87 4.77
N HIS A 139 -9.99 6.14 5.78
CA HIS A 139 -11.43 6.32 5.56
C HIS A 139 -11.76 7.53 4.68
N ARG A 140 -10.95 8.59 4.71
CA ARG A 140 -11.18 9.77 3.85
C ARG A 140 -11.03 9.46 2.36
N TYR A 141 -10.32 8.38 2.02
CA TYR A 141 -10.19 7.90 0.64
C TYR A 141 -11.29 6.89 0.25
N GLY A 142 -12.26 6.66 1.12
CA GLY A 142 -13.32 5.69 0.88
C GLY A 142 -12.90 4.24 1.07
N ILE A 143 -11.79 3.98 1.75
CA ILE A 143 -11.29 2.63 2.04
C ILE A 143 -11.62 2.29 3.49
N ALA A 144 -12.32 1.17 3.71
CA ALA A 144 -12.76 0.75 5.03
C ALA A 144 -12.50 -0.74 5.27
N PHE A 145 -12.02 -1.09 6.46
CA PHE A 145 -11.95 -2.48 6.90
C PHE A 145 -13.31 -2.96 7.40
N VAL A 146 -13.76 -4.11 6.90
CA VAL A 146 -15.06 -4.70 7.25
C VAL A 146 -14.89 -6.06 7.92
N ALA A 147 -15.76 -6.34 8.89
CA ALA A 147 -15.71 -7.58 9.65
C ALA A 147 -16.28 -8.77 8.87
N SER A 148 -17.26 -8.56 7.99
CA SER A 148 -17.91 -9.64 7.25
C SER A 148 -17.37 -9.73 5.82
N PRO A 149 -16.95 -10.92 5.35
CA PRO A 149 -16.50 -11.11 3.97
C PRO A 149 -17.62 -10.85 2.94
N ARG A 150 -18.88 -10.97 3.32
CA ARG A 150 -20.02 -10.71 2.42
C ARG A 150 -20.17 -9.25 2.01
N HIS A 151 -19.52 -8.34 2.74
CA HIS A 151 -19.52 -6.91 2.46
C HIS A 151 -18.16 -6.42 1.97
N ALA A 152 -17.22 -7.35 1.70
CA ALA A 152 -15.88 -7.02 1.26
C ALA A 152 -15.75 -7.14 -0.25
N ASP A 153 -15.10 -6.16 -0.85
CA ASP A 153 -14.71 -6.14 -2.26
C ASP A 153 -13.33 -6.78 -2.44
N MET A 154 -12.49 -6.68 -1.41
CA MET A 154 -11.12 -7.18 -1.42
C MET A 154 -10.80 -7.96 -0.14
N ILE A 155 -10.10 -9.09 -0.28
CA ILE A 155 -9.45 -9.76 0.82
C ILE A 155 -7.97 -9.36 0.87
N MET A 156 -7.53 -8.89 2.03
CA MET A 156 -6.12 -8.59 2.29
C MET A 156 -5.56 -9.67 3.21
N VAL A 157 -4.53 -10.36 2.75
CA VAL A 157 -3.93 -11.49 3.45
C VAL A 157 -2.57 -11.08 4.00
N THR A 158 -2.34 -11.33 5.29
CA THR A 158 -1.03 -11.21 5.95
C THR A 158 -0.55 -12.57 6.44
N GLY A 159 0.76 -12.72 6.60
CA GLY A 159 1.37 -13.96 7.09
C GLY A 159 1.63 -15.01 6.02
N VAL A 160 2.14 -16.15 6.46
CA VAL A 160 2.65 -17.23 5.58
C VAL A 160 1.60 -18.23 5.10
N VAL A 161 0.35 -18.04 5.43
CA VAL A 161 -0.76 -18.96 5.20
C VAL A 161 -0.46 -20.35 5.79
N THR A 162 -0.51 -20.43 7.11
CA THR A 162 -0.31 -21.69 7.83
C THR A 162 -1.38 -22.72 7.46
N ARG A 163 -1.06 -24.01 7.56
CA ARG A 163 -2.00 -25.10 7.25
C ARG A 163 -3.30 -25.02 8.04
N ASN A 164 -3.24 -24.55 9.29
CA ASN A 164 -4.41 -24.42 10.15
C ASN A 164 -5.35 -23.28 9.70
N LEU A 165 -4.80 -22.23 9.07
CA LEU A 165 -5.55 -21.06 8.64
C LEU A 165 -5.91 -21.09 7.15
N GLU A 166 -5.33 -22.00 6.37
CA GLU A 166 -5.63 -22.14 4.94
C GLU A 166 -7.13 -22.35 4.68
N GLN A 167 -7.75 -23.28 5.42
CA GLN A 167 -9.17 -23.55 5.26
C GLN A 167 -10.04 -22.34 5.61
N ALA A 168 -9.72 -21.63 6.68
CA ALA A 168 -10.42 -20.41 7.07
C ALA A 168 -10.30 -19.31 6.00
N LEU A 169 -9.11 -19.15 5.43
CA LEU A 169 -8.86 -18.21 4.33
C LEU A 169 -9.71 -18.56 3.08
N ARG A 170 -9.72 -19.82 2.68
CA ARG A 170 -10.50 -20.29 1.53
C ARG A 170 -12.01 -20.09 1.72
N VAL A 171 -12.54 -20.40 2.90
CA VAL A 171 -13.96 -20.18 3.23
C VAL A 171 -14.30 -18.69 3.23
N THR A 172 -13.41 -17.86 3.79
CA THR A 172 -13.59 -16.42 3.80
C THR A 172 -13.64 -15.86 2.37
N TYR A 173 -12.69 -16.26 1.52
CA TYR A 173 -12.66 -15.87 0.11
C TYR A 173 -13.91 -16.31 -0.65
N ALA A 174 -14.36 -17.57 -0.44
CA ALA A 174 -15.56 -18.08 -1.09
C ALA A 174 -16.84 -17.35 -0.69
N ALA A 175 -16.88 -16.76 0.51
CA ALA A 175 -18.02 -15.99 1.01
C ALA A 175 -18.10 -14.55 0.49
N MET A 176 -17.08 -14.07 -0.22
CA MET A 176 -17.07 -12.73 -0.80
C MET A 176 -17.92 -12.66 -2.08
N PRO A 177 -18.55 -11.51 -2.36
CA PRO A 177 -19.23 -11.26 -3.66
C PRO A 177 -18.21 -11.08 -4.80
N GLU A 178 -18.64 -11.30 -6.04
CA GLU A 178 -17.83 -10.99 -7.21
C GLU A 178 -17.90 -9.48 -7.59
N PRO A 179 -16.80 -8.88 -8.09
CA PRO A 179 -15.45 -9.43 -8.27
C PRO A 179 -14.71 -9.55 -6.93
N ARG A 180 -13.97 -10.65 -6.76
CA ARG A 180 -13.18 -10.91 -5.56
C ARG A 180 -11.76 -10.46 -5.79
N LEU A 181 -11.37 -9.33 -5.21
CA LEU A 181 -10.00 -8.87 -5.27
C LEU A 181 -9.18 -9.52 -4.16
N VAL A 182 -7.92 -9.81 -4.45
CA VAL A 182 -6.98 -10.39 -3.47
C VAL A 182 -5.74 -9.53 -3.40
N MET A 183 -5.35 -9.15 -2.19
CA MET A 183 -4.10 -8.45 -1.91
C MET A 183 -3.27 -9.25 -0.92
N ALA A 184 -2.05 -9.60 -1.30
CA ALA A 184 -1.03 -10.11 -0.38
C ALA A 184 -0.25 -8.94 0.22
N CYS A 185 -0.26 -8.83 1.55
CA CYS A 185 0.40 -7.74 2.27
C CYS A 185 1.57 -8.27 3.10
N GLY A 186 2.74 -7.70 2.87
CA GLY A 186 3.98 -8.06 3.53
C GLY A 186 4.75 -9.20 2.84
N ALA A 187 6.05 -9.28 3.15
CA ALA A 187 6.96 -10.23 2.51
C ALA A 187 6.53 -11.69 2.69
N CYS A 188 5.95 -12.03 3.84
CA CYS A 188 5.50 -13.39 4.14
C CYS A 188 4.34 -13.84 3.24
N ALA A 189 3.38 -12.95 2.97
CA ALA A 189 2.24 -13.26 2.12
C ALA A 189 2.61 -13.26 0.62
N VAL A 190 3.54 -12.38 0.21
CA VAL A 190 3.98 -12.25 -1.19
C VAL A 190 4.98 -13.34 -1.57
N SER A 191 5.87 -13.71 -0.66
CA SER A 191 6.99 -14.62 -0.93
C SER A 191 7.11 -15.70 0.14
N TYR A 192 6.06 -16.53 0.27
CA TYR A 192 6.09 -17.71 1.16
C TYR A 192 7.21 -18.72 0.80
N THR A 193 7.97 -18.45 -0.25
CA THR A 193 9.16 -19.22 -0.62
C THR A 193 10.28 -19.16 0.40
N HIS A 194 10.29 -18.16 1.30
CA HIS A 194 11.28 -18.01 2.36
C HIS A 194 10.90 -18.74 3.66
N LEU A 195 9.62 -18.87 3.92
CA LEU A 195 9.09 -19.54 5.10
C LEU A 195 8.13 -20.65 4.64
N ARG A 196 8.59 -21.86 4.64
CA ARG A 196 7.72 -22.99 4.37
C ARG A 196 6.77 -23.18 5.56
N ALA A 197 5.49 -23.48 5.29
CA ALA A 197 4.46 -23.62 6.31
C ALA A 197 4.73 -24.72 7.37
N HIS A 198 5.80 -25.48 7.23
CA HIS A 198 6.23 -26.49 8.20
C HIS A 198 7.40 -26.01 9.09
N GLU A 199 7.87 -24.79 8.90
CA GLU A 199 8.92 -24.18 9.72
C GLU A 199 8.36 -23.29 10.84
N THR A 200 7.02 -23.17 10.93
CA THR A 200 6.30 -22.44 11.98
C THR A 200 5.50 -23.40 12.87
#